data_1a255c4899dd4a1cc2b429df61c209f0
#
_entry.id   1a255c4899dd4a1cc2b429df61c209f0
#
_cell.length_a   1.000
_cell.length_b   1.000
_cell.length_c   1.000
_cell.angle_alpha   90.00
_cell.angle_beta   90.00
_cell.angle_gamma   90.00
#
_symmetry.space_group_name_H-M   'P 1'
#
loop_
_entity.id
_entity.type
_entity.pdbx_description
1 polymer ?
#
loop_
_entity_poly.entity_id
_entity_poly.type
_entity_poly.pdbx_seq_one_letter_code
_entity_poly.pdbx_strand_id
1 'polypeptide(L)'
;MNKIDEFEVELGYIKDETIQEDCRTMIELLPDYFFLVPASSTGKYHPSYSLGEGGLLRHTKAAVRIGYELLQDPSIGDKYTSIEKDIMLMGLLLHDGLKLGIPREQYTRFDHPILMANYIMEHKADLLMSDEEIDLLCSVIKTHMGPWTKDYNGNEVLEAPKTKYQNFVHMCDYLASRKFLLVPFDDNNRISV
;
A
#
# COMPACT_ATOMS: atom_id res chain seq x y z
N MET A 1 7.71 -19.50 0.28
CA MET A 1 7.88 -18.15 0.85
C MET A 1 6.76 -17.97 1.87
N ASN A 2 7.08 -17.58 3.07
CA ASN A 2 6.07 -17.15 4.04
C ASN A 2 5.81 -15.66 3.80
N LYS A 3 4.60 -15.31 3.36
CA LYS A 3 4.24 -13.93 3.00
C LYS A 3 4.31 -12.98 4.21
N ILE A 4 3.99 -13.48 5.40
CA ILE A 4 4.03 -12.71 6.65
C ILE A 4 5.47 -12.32 7.00
N ASP A 5 6.43 -13.25 6.87
CA ASP A 5 7.84 -12.99 7.21
C ASP A 5 8.42 -11.86 6.37
N GLU A 6 7.93 -11.68 5.14
CA GLU A 6 8.34 -10.56 4.28
C GLU A 6 7.97 -9.19 4.86
N PHE A 7 6.91 -9.11 5.67
CA PHE A 7 6.41 -7.86 6.24
C PHE A 7 6.55 -7.75 7.76
N GLU A 8 7.38 -8.59 8.39
CA GLU A 8 7.54 -8.62 9.85
C GLU A 8 7.87 -7.23 10.45
N VAL A 9 8.76 -6.49 9.78
CA VAL A 9 9.16 -5.14 10.22
C VAL A 9 8.01 -4.16 10.09
N GLU A 10 7.34 -4.14 8.95
CA GLU A 10 6.25 -3.22 8.64
C GLU A 10 5.01 -3.51 9.51
N LEU A 11 4.70 -4.77 9.77
CA LEU A 11 3.67 -5.18 10.74
C LEU A 11 3.97 -4.68 12.15
N GLY A 12 5.24 -4.64 12.55
CA GLY A 12 5.67 -4.08 13.84
C GLY A 12 5.43 -2.57 13.99
N TYR A 13 5.14 -1.85 12.92
CA TYR A 13 4.75 -0.44 12.98
C TYR A 13 3.29 -0.24 13.38
N ILE A 14 2.41 -1.20 13.10
CA ILE A 14 1.01 -1.23 13.50
C ILE A 14 0.94 -1.63 14.97
N LYS A 15 0.32 -0.81 15.83
CA LYS A 15 0.32 -0.99 17.29
C LYS A 15 -0.95 -1.62 17.83
N ASP A 16 -2.07 -1.40 17.17
CA ASP A 16 -3.32 -2.06 17.51
C ASP A 16 -3.28 -3.53 17.08
N GLU A 17 -3.51 -4.44 18.03
CA GLU A 17 -3.41 -5.88 17.80
C GLU A 17 -4.46 -6.40 16.82
N THR A 18 -5.66 -5.79 16.82
CA THR A 18 -6.75 -6.15 15.91
C THR A 18 -6.39 -5.80 14.47
N ILE A 19 -5.97 -4.55 14.24
CA ILE A 19 -5.56 -4.08 12.91
C ILE A 19 -4.33 -4.87 12.40
N GLN A 20 -3.39 -5.18 13.30
CA GLN A 20 -2.21 -5.97 12.94
C GLN A 20 -2.59 -7.39 12.50
N GLU A 21 -3.53 -8.05 13.21
CA GLU A 21 -4.00 -9.40 12.85
C GLU A 21 -4.77 -9.40 11.52
N ASP A 22 -5.65 -8.42 11.33
CA ASP A 22 -6.36 -8.25 10.06
C ASP A 22 -5.42 -7.96 8.90
N CYS A 23 -4.35 -7.19 9.17
CA CYS A 23 -3.30 -6.96 8.19
C CYS A 23 -2.58 -8.28 7.81
N ARG A 24 -2.28 -9.15 8.78
CA ARG A 24 -1.71 -10.50 8.54
C ARG A 24 -2.64 -11.33 7.67
N THR A 25 -3.93 -11.37 8.02
CA THR A 25 -4.96 -12.08 7.26
C THR A 25 -4.96 -11.63 5.80
N MET A 26 -4.97 -10.31 5.55
CA MET A 26 -4.97 -9.78 4.18
C MET A 26 -3.66 -10.03 3.43
N ILE A 27 -2.50 -10.02 4.11
CA ILE A 27 -1.20 -10.36 3.49
C ILE A 27 -1.19 -11.82 3.01
N GLU A 28 -1.71 -12.76 3.78
CA GLU A 28 -1.78 -14.17 3.37
C GLU A 28 -2.61 -14.36 2.10
N LEU A 29 -3.65 -13.56 1.93
CA LEU A 29 -4.55 -13.58 0.78
C LEU A 29 -3.96 -12.88 -0.47
N LEU A 30 -2.88 -12.09 -0.35
CA LEU A 30 -2.23 -11.47 -1.51
C LEU A 30 -1.76 -12.54 -2.51
N PRO A 31 -1.90 -12.30 -3.82
CA PRO A 31 -1.43 -13.24 -4.83
C PRO A 31 0.11 -13.32 -4.83
N ASP A 32 0.66 -14.50 -5.13
CA ASP A 32 2.10 -14.74 -5.11
C ASP A 32 2.89 -13.80 -6.03
N TYR A 33 2.28 -13.36 -7.13
CA TYR A 33 2.93 -12.42 -8.04
C TYR A 33 3.30 -11.10 -7.38
N PHE A 34 2.56 -10.66 -6.36
CA PHE A 34 2.85 -9.42 -5.64
C PHE A 34 4.30 -9.37 -5.12
N PHE A 35 4.79 -10.51 -4.66
CA PHE A 35 6.14 -10.65 -4.10
C PHE A 35 7.24 -10.77 -5.16
N LEU A 36 6.87 -10.97 -6.43
CA LEU A 36 7.81 -11.31 -7.49
C LEU A 36 7.95 -10.23 -8.57
N VAL A 37 6.89 -9.44 -8.81
CA VAL A 37 6.89 -8.52 -9.95
C VAL A 37 7.56 -7.18 -9.63
N PRO A 38 8.02 -6.43 -10.67
CA PRO A 38 8.44 -5.04 -10.49
C PRO A 38 7.26 -4.14 -10.16
N ALA A 39 7.51 -3.02 -9.46
CA ALA A 39 6.48 -2.02 -9.17
C ALA A 39 5.94 -1.32 -10.43
N SER A 40 6.75 -1.25 -11.48
CA SER A 40 6.40 -0.63 -12.76
C SER A 40 7.00 -1.39 -13.92
N SER A 41 6.21 -1.64 -14.96
CA SER A 41 6.66 -2.28 -16.19
C SER A 41 7.69 -1.44 -16.97
N THR A 42 7.66 -0.11 -16.86
CA THR A 42 8.55 0.80 -17.60
C THR A 42 9.72 1.31 -16.78
N GLY A 43 9.63 1.31 -15.46
CA GLY A 43 10.64 1.87 -14.55
C GLY A 43 10.91 3.37 -14.74
N LYS A 44 10.08 4.09 -15.51
CA LYS A 44 10.35 5.47 -15.94
C LYS A 44 10.50 6.44 -14.76
N TYR A 45 9.66 6.31 -13.74
CA TYR A 45 9.59 7.24 -12.61
C TYR A 45 10.08 6.61 -11.30
N HIS A 46 10.13 5.30 -11.22
CA HIS A 46 10.42 4.55 -10.01
C HIS A 46 11.91 4.50 -9.70
N PRO A 47 12.29 4.50 -8.41
CA PRO A 47 13.66 4.26 -7.96
C PRO A 47 14.15 2.87 -8.37
N SER A 48 15.47 2.67 -8.37
CA SER A 48 16.09 1.39 -8.76
C SER A 48 15.63 0.21 -7.90
N TYR A 49 15.37 0.43 -6.61
CA TYR A 49 14.90 -0.63 -5.71
C TYR A 49 13.51 -1.18 -6.08
N SER A 50 12.68 -0.40 -6.77
CA SER A 50 11.33 -0.82 -7.21
C SER A 50 11.34 -1.57 -8.55
N LEU A 51 12.52 -1.80 -9.15
CA LEU A 51 12.65 -2.47 -10.43
C LEU A 51 13.00 -3.96 -10.25
N GLY A 52 12.75 -4.75 -11.31
CA GLY A 52 13.08 -6.18 -11.32
C GLY A 52 12.24 -7.02 -10.35
N GLU A 53 12.70 -8.23 -10.11
CA GLU A 53 12.04 -9.18 -9.21
C GLU A 53 11.93 -8.61 -7.79
N GLY A 54 10.75 -8.75 -7.16
CA GLY A 54 10.46 -8.20 -5.84
C GLY A 54 10.34 -6.67 -5.79
N GLY A 55 10.34 -5.99 -6.94
CA GLY A 55 10.27 -4.53 -6.98
C GLY A 55 8.99 -3.95 -6.40
N LEU A 56 7.85 -4.63 -6.57
CA LEU A 56 6.56 -4.21 -5.99
C LEU A 56 6.57 -4.33 -4.47
N LEU A 57 7.09 -5.43 -3.94
CA LEU A 57 7.28 -5.62 -2.50
C LEU A 57 8.14 -4.50 -1.91
N ARG A 58 9.30 -4.19 -2.52
CA ARG A 58 10.19 -3.13 -2.03
C ARG A 58 9.58 -1.73 -2.14
N HIS A 59 8.81 -1.46 -3.19
CA HIS A 59 8.03 -0.23 -3.30
C HIS A 59 7.04 -0.09 -2.15
N THR A 60 6.28 -1.13 -1.87
CA THR A 60 5.31 -1.17 -0.76
C THR A 60 5.99 -0.93 0.59
N LYS A 61 7.10 -1.63 0.87
CA LYS A 61 7.89 -1.42 2.10
C LYS A 61 8.38 0.02 2.22
N ALA A 62 8.85 0.62 1.13
CA ALA A 62 9.28 2.02 1.12
C ALA A 62 8.11 2.98 1.42
N ALA A 63 6.94 2.75 0.83
CA ALA A 63 5.75 3.57 1.09
C ALA A 63 5.31 3.48 2.57
N VAL A 64 5.28 2.26 3.14
CA VAL A 64 4.97 2.03 4.55
C VAL A 64 6.00 2.72 5.45
N ARG A 65 7.31 2.59 5.15
CA ARG A 65 8.37 3.23 5.93
C ARG A 65 8.27 4.75 5.89
N ILE A 66 8.02 5.34 4.74
CA ILE A 66 7.79 6.79 4.61
C ILE A 66 6.59 7.21 5.47
N GLY A 67 5.48 6.48 5.39
CA GLY A 67 4.30 6.74 6.21
C GLY A 67 4.59 6.66 7.70
N TYR A 68 5.29 5.61 8.14
CA TYR A 68 5.68 5.45 9.53
C TYR A 68 6.52 6.63 10.04
N GLU A 69 7.59 7.00 9.33
CA GLU A 69 8.48 8.11 9.72
C GLU A 69 7.73 9.45 9.79
N LEU A 70 6.87 9.73 8.81
CA LEU A 70 6.05 10.95 8.82
C LEU A 70 5.06 10.98 10.00
N LEU A 71 4.50 9.84 10.39
CA LEU A 71 3.58 9.74 11.53
C LEU A 71 4.27 9.86 12.89
N GLN A 72 5.62 9.70 12.96
CA GLN A 72 6.41 9.97 14.17
C GLN A 72 6.65 11.47 14.38
N ASP A 73 6.61 12.29 13.33
CA ASP A 73 6.74 13.74 13.46
C ASP A 73 5.44 14.34 14.06
N PRO A 74 5.50 15.01 15.24
CA PRO A 74 4.31 15.57 15.89
C PRO A 74 3.53 16.56 15.00
N SER A 75 4.22 17.31 14.14
CA SER A 75 3.57 18.28 13.23
C SER A 75 2.62 17.62 12.22
N ILE A 76 2.83 16.35 11.94
CA ILE A 76 2.03 15.51 11.03
C ILE A 76 1.19 14.53 11.85
N GLY A 77 1.84 13.72 12.69
CA GLY A 77 1.24 12.61 13.39
C GLY A 77 0.17 13.00 14.41
N ASP A 78 0.30 14.17 15.07
CA ASP A 78 -0.70 14.61 16.06
C ASP A 78 -2.06 14.96 15.46
N LYS A 79 -2.18 15.00 14.14
CA LYS A 79 -3.45 15.19 13.42
C LYS A 79 -4.31 13.93 13.35
N TYR A 80 -3.76 12.77 13.76
CA TYR A 80 -4.37 11.45 13.65
C TYR A 80 -4.38 10.74 14.99
N THR A 81 -5.44 9.97 15.25
CA THR A 81 -5.47 9.04 16.39
C THR A 81 -4.55 7.85 16.12
N SER A 82 -4.25 7.05 17.16
CA SER A 82 -3.45 5.84 17.02
C SER A 82 -4.06 4.88 16.00
N ILE A 83 -5.36 4.62 16.12
CA ILE A 83 -6.12 3.73 15.21
C ILE A 83 -6.06 4.24 13.75
N GLU A 84 -6.27 5.55 13.54
CA GLU A 84 -6.18 6.12 12.18
C GLU A 84 -4.79 5.96 11.58
N LYS A 85 -3.72 6.09 12.39
CA LYS A 85 -2.33 5.85 11.95
C LYS A 85 -2.14 4.40 11.51
N ASP A 86 -2.61 3.46 12.30
CA ASP A 86 -2.47 2.04 12.02
C ASP A 86 -3.25 1.64 10.75
N ILE A 87 -4.49 2.15 10.57
CA ILE A 87 -5.27 1.94 9.34
C ILE A 87 -4.56 2.50 8.10
N MET A 88 -3.95 3.70 8.21
CA MET A 88 -3.21 4.27 7.07
C MET A 88 -1.96 3.45 6.73
N LEU A 89 -1.25 2.91 7.72
CA LEU A 89 -0.10 2.02 7.49
C LEU A 89 -0.54 0.70 6.84
N MET A 90 -1.65 0.09 7.31
CA MET A 90 -2.26 -1.08 6.66
C MET A 90 -2.69 -0.74 5.23
N GLY A 91 -3.27 0.45 5.00
CA GLY A 91 -3.64 0.93 3.68
C GLY A 91 -2.44 1.02 2.74
N LEU A 92 -1.29 1.55 3.21
CA LEU A 92 -0.04 1.59 2.46
C LEU A 92 0.51 0.20 2.17
N LEU A 93 0.34 -0.76 3.09
CA LEU A 93 0.80 -2.12 2.92
C LEU A 93 0.01 -2.87 1.85
N LEU A 94 -1.29 -2.56 1.71
CA LEU A 94 -2.19 -3.27 0.82
C LEU A 94 -2.50 -2.54 -0.49
N HIS A 95 -2.18 -1.23 -0.65
CA HIS A 95 -2.67 -0.38 -1.76
C HIS A 95 -2.50 -0.99 -3.16
N ASP A 96 -1.37 -1.61 -3.41
CA ASP A 96 -0.98 -2.23 -4.69
C ASP A 96 -1.18 -3.76 -4.70
N GLY A 97 -1.85 -4.33 -3.71
CA GLY A 97 -2.00 -5.78 -3.51
C GLY A 97 -2.54 -6.53 -4.73
N LEU A 98 -3.46 -5.93 -5.46
CA LEU A 98 -4.05 -6.49 -6.68
C LEU A 98 -3.63 -5.73 -7.95
N LYS A 99 -2.40 -5.22 -8.01
CA LYS A 99 -1.89 -4.39 -9.12
C LYS A 99 -2.07 -5.01 -10.50
N LEU A 100 -1.94 -6.33 -10.61
CA LEU A 100 -2.14 -7.06 -11.86
C LEU A 100 -3.47 -7.83 -11.91
N GLY A 101 -4.36 -7.65 -10.93
CA GLY A 101 -5.65 -8.33 -10.84
C GLY A 101 -5.60 -9.80 -10.42
N ILE A 102 -6.78 -10.40 -10.24
CA ILE A 102 -7.01 -11.83 -10.07
C ILE A 102 -8.12 -12.23 -11.07
N PRO A 103 -7.83 -13.08 -12.07
CA PRO A 103 -6.53 -13.67 -12.41
C PRO A 103 -5.50 -12.63 -12.85
N ARG A 104 -4.20 -12.95 -12.69
CA ARG A 104 -3.11 -12.06 -13.04
C ARG A 104 -3.13 -11.68 -14.52
N GLU A 105 -3.09 -10.38 -14.80
CA GLU A 105 -2.91 -9.81 -16.13
C GLU A 105 -1.43 -9.51 -16.43
N GLN A 106 -1.13 -9.24 -17.69
CA GLN A 106 0.25 -8.94 -18.14
C GLN A 106 0.71 -7.54 -17.67
N TYR A 107 -0.19 -6.57 -17.62
CA TYR A 107 0.08 -5.18 -17.29
C TYR A 107 -0.69 -4.73 -16.05
N THR A 108 -0.23 -3.63 -15.46
CA THR A 108 -0.93 -2.98 -14.35
C THR A 108 -2.38 -2.65 -14.75
N ARG A 109 -3.33 -3.10 -13.96
CA ARG A 109 -4.72 -2.70 -14.06
C ARG A 109 -4.88 -1.27 -13.54
N PHE A 110 -5.51 -0.42 -14.35
CA PHE A 110 -5.73 0.96 -13.94
C PHE A 110 -6.67 1.05 -12.72
N ASP A 111 -7.65 0.15 -12.66
CA ASP A 111 -8.64 0.06 -11.59
C ASP A 111 -8.19 -0.79 -10.38
N HIS A 112 -6.90 -1.15 -10.28
CA HIS A 112 -6.39 -1.96 -9.15
C HIS A 112 -6.71 -1.40 -7.75
N PRO A 113 -6.82 -0.06 -7.53
CA PRO A 113 -7.25 0.48 -6.25
C PRO A 113 -8.66 0.05 -5.86
N ILE A 114 -9.56 0.03 -6.84
CA ILE A 114 -10.96 -0.42 -6.66
C ILE A 114 -10.98 -1.93 -6.43
N LEU A 115 -10.20 -2.69 -7.20
CA LEU A 115 -10.12 -4.15 -7.05
C LEU A 115 -9.65 -4.53 -5.65
N MET A 116 -8.60 -3.88 -5.13
CA MET A 116 -8.08 -4.19 -3.80
C MET A 116 -9.09 -3.84 -2.70
N ALA A 117 -9.76 -2.70 -2.79
CA ALA A 117 -10.80 -2.33 -1.84
C ALA A 117 -12.00 -3.29 -1.88
N ASN A 118 -12.43 -3.72 -3.07
CA ASN A 118 -13.50 -4.72 -3.20
C ASN A 118 -13.07 -6.07 -2.63
N TYR A 119 -11.82 -6.47 -2.84
CA TYR A 119 -11.26 -7.69 -2.29
C TYR A 119 -11.26 -7.69 -0.75
N ILE A 120 -10.92 -6.57 -0.11
CA ILE A 120 -11.06 -6.41 1.35
C ILE A 120 -12.53 -6.58 1.77
N MET A 121 -13.47 -5.96 1.04
CA MET A 121 -14.90 -6.08 1.34
C MET A 121 -15.43 -7.51 1.16
N GLU A 122 -14.91 -8.27 0.19
CA GLU A 122 -15.25 -9.69 0.01
C GLU A 122 -14.80 -10.55 1.19
N HIS A 123 -13.68 -10.19 1.82
CA HIS A 123 -13.12 -10.88 2.99
C HIS A 123 -13.49 -10.23 4.33
N LYS A 124 -14.40 -9.25 4.33
CA LYS A 124 -14.80 -8.52 5.53
C LYS A 124 -15.24 -9.41 6.70
N ALA A 125 -15.86 -10.56 6.42
CA ALA A 125 -16.30 -11.49 7.44
C ALA A 125 -15.14 -12.19 8.19
N ASP A 126 -13.94 -12.16 7.62
CA ASP A 126 -12.73 -12.75 8.20
C ASP A 126 -11.92 -11.72 9.00
N LEU A 127 -12.35 -10.45 9.01
CA LEU A 127 -11.68 -9.33 9.67
C LEU A 127 -12.37 -8.99 11.00
N LEU A 128 -11.58 -8.51 11.94
CA LEU A 128 -11.99 -8.10 13.27
C LEU A 128 -12.29 -6.60 13.40
N MET A 129 -11.79 -5.80 12.46
CA MET A 129 -12.02 -4.36 12.38
C MET A 129 -13.49 -4.04 12.24
N SER A 130 -13.92 -2.89 12.81
CA SER A 130 -15.27 -2.35 12.65
C SER A 130 -15.56 -1.91 11.21
N ASP A 131 -16.83 -1.75 10.88
CA ASP A 131 -17.27 -1.30 9.56
C ASP A 131 -16.67 0.07 9.19
N GLU A 132 -16.60 0.99 10.15
CA GLU A 132 -16.04 2.33 9.97
C GLU A 132 -14.53 2.28 9.69
N GLU A 133 -13.80 1.39 10.34
CA GLU A 133 -12.36 1.20 10.14
C GLU A 133 -12.09 0.58 8.76
N ILE A 134 -12.87 -0.42 8.35
CA ILE A 134 -12.78 -1.02 7.01
C ILE A 134 -13.13 0.00 5.93
N ASP A 135 -14.15 0.83 6.15
CA ASP A 135 -14.52 1.90 5.21
C ASP A 135 -13.38 2.92 5.06
N LEU A 136 -12.72 3.31 6.17
CA LEU A 136 -11.54 4.18 6.12
C LEU A 136 -10.40 3.51 5.34
N LEU A 137 -10.08 2.26 5.63
CA LEU A 137 -9.06 1.47 4.92
C LEU A 137 -9.35 1.41 3.41
N CYS A 138 -10.56 1.04 3.03
CA CYS A 138 -10.97 0.99 1.62
C CYS A 138 -10.89 2.37 0.95
N SER A 139 -11.26 3.44 1.67
CA SER A 139 -11.25 4.80 1.12
C SER A 139 -9.85 5.29 0.79
N VAL A 140 -8.85 5.01 1.63
CA VAL A 140 -7.45 5.42 1.37
C VAL A 140 -6.83 4.60 0.25
N ILE A 141 -7.18 3.32 0.15
CA ILE A 141 -6.73 2.45 -0.94
C ILE A 141 -7.31 2.90 -2.28
N LYS A 142 -8.63 3.16 -2.36
CA LYS A 142 -9.31 3.57 -3.60
C LYS A 142 -8.73 4.84 -4.22
N THR A 143 -8.12 5.71 -3.43
CA THR A 143 -7.68 7.05 -3.85
C THR A 143 -6.16 7.24 -3.89
N HIS A 144 -5.37 6.16 -3.65
CA HIS A 144 -3.91 6.28 -3.55
C HIS A 144 -3.25 6.78 -4.84
N MET A 145 -3.86 6.58 -6.00
CA MET A 145 -3.37 7.10 -7.28
C MET A 145 -3.38 8.63 -7.37
N GLY A 146 -4.03 9.33 -6.43
CA GLY A 146 -4.02 10.79 -6.36
C GLY A 146 -4.75 11.46 -7.52
N PRO A 147 -4.11 12.42 -8.23
CA PRO A 147 -4.76 13.13 -9.34
C PRO A 147 -4.88 12.31 -10.63
N TRP A 148 -4.28 11.13 -10.70
CA TRP A 148 -4.32 10.26 -11.89
C TRP A 148 -5.59 9.38 -11.86
N THR A 149 -6.72 9.99 -12.18
CA THR A 149 -8.07 9.40 -12.08
C THR A 149 -8.59 8.83 -13.40
N LYS A 150 -7.94 9.18 -14.54
CA LYS A 150 -8.37 8.81 -15.89
C LYS A 150 -7.55 7.68 -16.48
N ASP A 151 -8.23 6.72 -17.09
CA ASP A 151 -7.60 5.64 -17.84
C ASP A 151 -6.91 6.13 -19.13
N TYR A 152 -6.29 5.21 -19.87
CA TYR A 152 -5.60 5.52 -21.13
C TYR A 152 -6.52 6.05 -22.24
N ASN A 153 -7.85 5.85 -22.12
CA ASN A 153 -8.85 6.34 -23.04
C ASN A 153 -9.41 7.71 -22.61
N GLY A 154 -8.98 8.22 -21.45
CA GLY A 154 -9.45 9.48 -20.87
C GLY A 154 -10.75 9.35 -20.06
N ASN A 155 -11.22 8.14 -19.80
CA ASN A 155 -12.41 7.90 -18.97
C ASN A 155 -12.05 8.08 -17.49
N GLU A 156 -12.91 8.76 -16.74
CA GLU A 156 -12.81 8.85 -15.28
C GLU A 156 -13.11 7.48 -14.67
N VAL A 157 -12.16 6.87 -14.00
CA VAL A 157 -12.27 5.54 -13.39
C VAL A 157 -12.07 5.60 -11.88
N LEU A 158 -11.14 6.44 -11.41
CA LEU A 158 -10.77 6.57 -10.01
C LEU A 158 -11.22 7.91 -9.45
N GLU A 159 -11.28 8.02 -8.13
CA GLU A 159 -11.51 9.27 -7.43
C GLU A 159 -10.19 9.86 -6.93
N ALA A 160 -10.07 11.19 -7.00
CA ALA A 160 -8.97 11.90 -6.36
C ALA A 160 -9.16 11.95 -4.84
N PRO A 161 -8.07 11.99 -4.04
CA PRO A 161 -8.15 12.08 -2.60
C PRO A 161 -8.78 13.42 -2.15
N LYS A 162 -9.68 13.36 -1.16
CA LYS A 162 -10.44 14.49 -0.62
C LYS A 162 -10.19 14.71 0.88
N THR A 163 -9.83 13.66 1.62
CA THR A 163 -9.64 13.70 3.06
C THR A 163 -8.15 13.77 3.45
N LYS A 164 -7.87 14.14 4.69
CA LYS A 164 -6.48 14.12 5.23
C LYS A 164 -5.84 12.73 5.16
N TYR A 165 -6.61 11.67 5.37
CA TYR A 165 -6.17 10.29 5.34
C TYR A 165 -5.79 9.85 3.93
N GLN A 166 -6.68 10.10 2.97
CA GLN A 166 -6.48 9.80 1.57
C GLN A 166 -5.27 10.54 0.99
N ASN A 167 -5.13 11.83 1.29
CA ASN A 167 -3.99 12.63 0.86
C ASN A 167 -2.67 12.13 1.47
N PHE A 168 -2.70 11.68 2.75
CA PHE A 168 -1.52 11.14 3.41
C PHE A 168 -1.04 9.85 2.73
N VAL A 169 -1.94 8.88 2.53
CA VAL A 169 -1.60 7.60 1.89
C VAL A 169 -1.11 7.82 0.45
N HIS A 170 -1.83 8.64 -0.34
CA HIS A 170 -1.37 9.03 -1.67
C HIS A 170 0.04 9.63 -1.64
N MET A 171 0.33 10.55 -0.72
CA MET A 171 1.63 11.22 -0.67
C MET A 171 2.76 10.23 -0.36
N CYS A 172 2.55 9.28 0.54
CA CYS A 172 3.55 8.26 0.88
C CYS A 172 3.85 7.33 -0.32
N ASP A 173 2.82 6.85 -1.02
CA ASP A 173 2.97 6.08 -2.26
C ASP A 173 3.68 6.90 -3.34
N TYR A 174 3.24 8.15 -3.56
CA TYR A 174 3.86 9.06 -4.51
C TYR A 174 5.36 9.22 -4.24
N LEU A 175 5.76 9.49 -3.00
CA LEU A 175 7.15 9.66 -2.62
C LEU A 175 7.96 8.38 -2.85
N ALA A 176 7.41 7.21 -2.49
CA ALA A 176 8.05 5.91 -2.73
C ALA A 176 8.28 5.61 -4.22
N SER A 177 7.47 6.23 -5.10
CA SER A 177 7.60 6.08 -6.56
C SER A 177 8.59 7.07 -7.21
N ARG A 178 9.29 7.92 -6.44
CA ARG A 178 10.15 8.99 -7.00
C ARG A 178 11.63 8.64 -6.99
N LYS A 179 12.28 8.76 -8.15
CA LYS A 179 13.72 8.44 -8.35
C LYS A 179 14.68 9.27 -7.48
N PHE A 180 14.27 10.45 -7.03
CA PHE A 180 15.13 11.29 -6.21
C PHE A 180 15.18 10.86 -4.74
N LEU A 181 14.30 9.93 -4.31
CA LEU A 181 14.35 9.31 -2.98
C LEU A 181 15.14 8.00 -3.06
N LEU A 182 16.25 7.93 -2.35
CA LEU A 182 17.05 6.72 -2.23
C LEU A 182 16.77 6.04 -0.90
N VAL A 183 16.11 4.88 -0.95
CA VAL A 183 15.92 4.01 0.21
C VAL A 183 16.80 2.78 0.03
N PRO A 184 17.81 2.55 0.89
CA PRO A 184 18.67 1.38 0.78
C PRO A 184 17.94 0.10 1.23
N PHE A 185 18.17 -0.99 0.50
CA PHE A 185 17.67 -2.32 0.85
C PHE A 185 18.84 -3.30 0.94
N ASP A 186 18.80 -4.21 1.90
CA ASP A 186 19.69 -5.36 1.98
C ASP A 186 19.25 -6.50 1.03
N ASP A 187 20.03 -7.59 1.01
CA ASP A 187 19.76 -8.76 0.15
C ASP A 187 18.48 -9.52 0.55
N ASN A 188 17.94 -9.26 1.74
CA ASN A 188 16.70 -9.85 2.26
C ASN A 188 15.48 -8.95 2.06
N ASN A 189 15.54 -7.94 1.19
CA ASN A 189 14.50 -6.94 0.96
C ASN A 189 14.10 -6.13 2.22
N ARG A 190 14.98 -6.00 3.19
CA ARG A 190 14.79 -5.17 4.39
C ARG A 190 15.43 -3.81 4.17
N ILE A 191 14.77 -2.76 4.68
CA ILE A 191 15.35 -1.41 4.65
C ILE A 191 16.54 -1.39 5.60
N SER A 192 17.72 -1.06 5.06
CA SER A 192 18.96 -0.91 5.82
C SER A 192 19.21 0.57 6.08
N VAL A 193 18.91 1.04 7.30
CA VAL A 193 19.17 2.40 7.78
C VAL A 193 19.99 2.31 9.05
#